data_70df40d84f1efdc0f673ec89ee567a51
#
_entry.id   70df40d84f1efdc0f673ec89ee567a51
#
_cell.length_a   1.000
_cell.length_b   1.000
_cell.length_c   1.000
_cell.angle_alpha   90.00
_cell.angle_beta   90.00
_cell.angle_gamma   90.00
#
_symmetry.space_group_name_H-M   'P 1'
#
loop_
_entity.id
_entity.type
_entity.pdbx_description
1 polymer ?
#
loop_
_entity_poly.entity_id
_entity_poly.type
_entity_poly.pdbx_seq_one_letter_code
_entity_poly.pdbx_strand_id
1 'polypeptide(L)'
;NDVGCPWVSQYDFWRELYYFHKYIGVSNCFALYTATSLASKYAGLEDVTGSIDVGKEADMIVVSENPLDDLKALRHVEKVFTRGKLIDHPKVKINKIVETELDKYL
;
A
#
# COMPACT_ATOMS: atom_id res chain seq x y z
N ASN A 1 10.18 0.68 4.76
CA ASN A 1 10.26 -0.59 4.04
C ASN A 1 11.64 -0.73 3.39
N ASP A 2 12.36 -1.78 3.74
CA ASP A 2 13.72 -2.07 3.24
C ASP A 2 13.65 -3.02 2.03
N VAL A 3 12.95 -2.62 0.98
CA VAL A 3 12.82 -3.41 -0.25
C VAL A 3 14.20 -3.82 -0.79
N GLY A 4 14.37 -5.12 -1.02
CA GLY A 4 15.63 -5.72 -1.45
C GLY A 4 16.37 -6.46 -0.34
N CYS A 5 15.97 -6.29 0.92
CA CYS A 5 16.40 -7.16 1.99
C CYS A 5 15.73 -8.55 1.87
N PRO A 6 16.33 -9.62 2.43
CA PRO A 6 15.69 -10.92 2.46
C PRO A 6 14.27 -10.84 3.04
N TRP A 7 13.31 -11.47 2.37
CA TRP A 7 11.88 -11.52 2.74
C TRP A 7 11.10 -10.20 2.54
N VAL A 8 11.72 -9.13 2.05
CA VAL A 8 11.06 -7.84 1.77
C VAL A 8 10.94 -7.62 0.28
N SER A 9 9.80 -7.96 -0.27
CA SER A 9 9.49 -7.85 -1.69
C SER A 9 8.86 -6.51 -2.05
N GLN A 10 9.08 -6.07 -3.29
CA GLN A 10 8.54 -4.80 -3.81
C GLN A 10 7.01 -4.74 -3.79
N TYR A 11 6.35 -5.89 -3.88
CA TYR A 11 4.89 -6.02 -3.92
C TYR A 11 4.25 -6.26 -2.55
N ASP A 12 5.04 -6.34 -1.48
CA ASP A 12 4.58 -6.71 -0.13
C ASP A 12 4.45 -5.53 0.83
N PHE A 13 4.48 -4.30 0.34
CA PHE A 13 4.33 -3.11 1.20
C PHE A 13 3.03 -3.13 2.02
N TRP A 14 1.97 -3.73 1.52
CA TRP A 14 0.72 -3.91 2.25
C TRP A 14 0.89 -4.67 3.57
N ARG A 15 1.85 -5.59 3.65
CA ARG A 15 2.16 -6.36 4.88
C ARG A 15 2.69 -5.46 5.99
N GLU A 16 3.46 -4.43 5.67
CA GLU A 16 3.92 -3.45 6.64
C GLU A 16 2.75 -2.77 7.35
N LEU A 17 1.75 -2.34 6.57
CA LEU A 17 0.55 -1.71 7.12
C LEU A 17 -0.27 -2.70 7.94
N TYR A 18 -0.41 -3.93 7.45
CA TYR A 18 -1.09 -4.99 8.18
C TYR A 18 -0.40 -5.33 9.50
N TYR A 19 0.93 -5.46 9.52
CA TYR A 19 1.69 -5.74 10.73
C TYR A 19 1.69 -4.56 11.70
N PHE A 20 1.69 -3.34 11.18
CA PHE A 20 1.54 -2.14 11.98
C PHE A 20 0.21 -2.15 12.74
N HIS A 21 -0.87 -2.54 12.08
CA HIS A 21 -2.17 -2.77 12.73
C HIS A 21 -2.09 -3.95 13.74
N LYS A 22 -1.64 -5.12 13.27
CA LYS A 22 -1.72 -6.37 14.03
C LYS A 22 -0.85 -6.39 15.27
N TYR A 23 0.39 -5.93 15.18
CA TYR A 23 1.38 -6.05 16.26
C TYR A 23 1.56 -4.79 17.09
N ILE A 24 1.29 -3.61 16.53
CA ILE A 24 1.38 -2.33 17.24
C ILE A 24 0.02 -1.88 17.74
N GLY A 25 -1.08 -2.35 17.13
CA GLY A 25 -2.44 -2.05 17.55
C GLY A 25 -3.01 -0.74 17.01
N VAL A 26 -2.40 -0.16 15.97
CA VAL A 26 -2.95 1.04 15.33
C VAL A 26 -4.21 0.69 14.52
N SER A 27 -5.11 1.65 14.32
CA SER A 27 -6.28 1.44 13.46
C SER A 27 -5.88 1.28 11.98
N ASN A 28 -6.72 0.59 11.19
CA ASN A 28 -6.52 0.49 9.74
C ASN A 28 -6.46 1.87 9.08
N CYS A 29 -7.31 2.79 9.52
CA CYS A 29 -7.32 4.17 9.05
C CYS A 29 -5.98 4.88 9.32
N PHE A 30 -5.42 4.72 10.52
CA PHE A 30 -4.13 5.32 10.85
C PHE A 30 -3.00 4.69 10.05
N ALA A 31 -2.98 3.38 9.87
CA ALA A 31 -1.98 2.71 9.03
C ALA A 31 -2.01 3.24 7.59
N LEU A 32 -3.20 3.38 6.99
CA LEU A 32 -3.36 3.98 5.66
C LEU A 32 -2.91 5.45 5.61
N TYR A 33 -3.28 6.23 6.61
CA TYR A 33 -2.85 7.62 6.72
C TYR A 33 -1.32 7.75 6.74
N THR A 34 -0.61 6.87 7.46
CA THR A 34 0.87 6.89 7.51
C THR A 34 1.50 6.61 6.15
N ALA A 35 0.87 5.78 5.32
CA ALA A 35 1.36 5.41 3.99
C ALA A 35 0.97 6.40 2.88
N THR A 36 0.11 7.34 3.16
CA THR A 36 -0.45 8.29 2.19
C THR A 36 -0.16 9.73 2.60
N SER A 37 -1.10 10.40 3.24
CA SER A 37 -1.02 11.83 3.56
C SER A 37 0.16 12.17 4.48
N LEU A 38 0.43 11.33 5.49
CA LEU A 38 1.54 11.59 6.40
C LEU A 38 2.89 11.40 5.70
N ALA A 39 3.03 10.36 4.87
CA ALA A 39 4.25 10.13 4.10
C ALA A 39 4.53 11.29 3.13
N SER A 40 3.52 11.77 2.41
CA SER A 40 3.66 12.91 1.49
C SER A 40 4.04 14.19 2.21
N LYS A 41 3.47 14.43 3.40
CA LYS A 41 3.82 15.57 4.24
C LYS A 41 5.30 15.55 4.67
N TYR A 42 5.78 14.42 5.17
CA TYR A 42 7.20 14.29 5.55
C TYR A 42 8.16 14.35 4.35
N ALA A 43 7.70 13.98 3.16
CA ALA A 43 8.46 14.14 1.92
C ALA A 43 8.41 15.57 1.34
N GLY A 44 7.62 16.49 1.92
CA GLY A 44 7.42 17.85 1.38
C GLY A 44 6.58 17.87 0.10
N LEU A 45 5.72 16.87 -0.10
CA LEU A 45 4.90 16.69 -1.31
C LEU A 45 3.39 16.77 -1.01
N GLU A 46 3.00 17.28 0.15
CA GLU A 46 1.61 17.30 0.60
C GLU A 46 0.66 18.10 -0.31
N ASP A 47 1.18 19.10 -1.02
CA ASP A 47 0.41 19.86 -2.00
C ASP A 47 0.32 19.18 -3.39
N VAL A 48 1.10 18.12 -3.61
CA VAL A 48 1.22 17.44 -4.89
C VAL A 48 0.50 16.10 -4.91
N THR A 49 0.63 15.32 -3.85
CA THR A 49 0.11 13.94 -3.78
C THR A 49 -0.19 13.50 -2.34
N GLY A 50 -0.62 12.26 -2.15
CA GLY A 50 -0.86 11.64 -0.83
C GLY A 50 -2.31 11.74 -0.34
N SER A 51 -3.16 12.50 -1.03
CA SER A 51 -4.61 12.56 -0.80
C SER A 51 -5.35 12.82 -2.12
N ILE A 52 -6.63 12.46 -2.15
CA ILE A 52 -7.49 12.69 -3.33
C ILE A 52 -8.17 14.04 -3.15
N ASP A 53 -7.53 15.07 -3.67
CA ASP A 53 -8.01 16.46 -3.62
C ASP A 53 -7.90 17.12 -4.99
N VAL A 54 -8.78 18.08 -5.26
CA VAL A 54 -8.72 18.88 -6.49
C VAL A 54 -7.39 19.63 -6.56
N GLY A 55 -6.72 19.53 -7.71
CA GLY A 55 -5.45 20.19 -7.97
C GLY A 55 -4.22 19.34 -7.65
N LYS A 56 -4.37 18.16 -7.02
CA LYS A 56 -3.28 17.21 -6.82
C LYS A 56 -3.13 16.23 -7.99
N GLU A 57 -1.96 15.64 -8.10
CA GLU A 57 -1.73 14.57 -9.07
C GLU A 57 -2.61 13.35 -8.74
N ALA A 58 -3.11 12.71 -9.78
CA ALA A 58 -3.91 11.49 -9.65
C ALA A 58 -3.00 10.27 -9.46
N ASP A 59 -2.44 10.13 -8.27
CA ASP A 59 -1.69 8.98 -7.80
C ASP A 59 -2.60 8.13 -6.91
N MET A 60 -3.18 7.06 -7.47
CA MET A 60 -4.24 6.29 -6.81
C MET A 60 -4.11 4.81 -7.11
N ILE A 61 -4.63 3.98 -6.23
CA ILE A 61 -4.88 2.57 -6.48
C ILE A 61 -6.37 2.26 -6.34
N VAL A 62 -6.84 1.28 -7.10
CA VAL A 62 -8.18 0.72 -6.95
C VAL A 62 -8.04 -0.71 -6.45
N VAL A 63 -8.76 -1.02 -5.40
CA VAL A 63 -8.84 -2.36 -4.80
C VAL A 63 -10.31 -2.79 -4.75
N SER A 64 -10.58 -4.10 -4.79
CA SER A 64 -11.93 -4.66 -4.84
C SER A 64 -12.65 -4.65 -3.48
N GLU A 65 -11.90 -4.63 -2.39
CA GLU A 65 -12.42 -4.67 -1.03
C GLU A 65 -12.01 -3.43 -0.24
N ASN A 66 -12.71 -3.14 0.86
CA ASN A 66 -12.44 -1.94 1.66
C ASN A 66 -11.23 -2.15 2.60
N PRO A 67 -10.10 -1.47 2.40
CA PRO A 67 -8.92 -1.61 3.26
C PRO A 67 -9.13 -1.01 4.67
N LEU A 68 -10.17 -0.22 4.90
CA LEU A 68 -10.54 0.22 6.25
C LEU A 68 -11.11 -0.92 7.10
N ASP A 69 -11.71 -1.92 6.45
CA ASP A 69 -12.24 -3.11 7.13
C ASP A 69 -11.15 -4.17 7.31
N ASP A 70 -10.33 -4.40 6.27
CA ASP A 70 -9.19 -5.33 6.31
C ASP A 70 -8.06 -4.85 5.40
N LEU A 71 -6.90 -4.55 5.96
CA LEU A 71 -5.71 -4.10 5.21
C LEU A 71 -5.19 -5.13 4.21
N LYS A 72 -5.59 -6.41 4.33
CA LYS A 72 -5.27 -7.45 3.32
C LYS A 72 -5.90 -7.16 1.96
N ALA A 73 -6.94 -6.32 1.90
CA ALA A 73 -7.49 -5.83 0.64
C ALA A 73 -6.45 -5.18 -0.28
N LEU A 74 -5.41 -4.56 0.31
CA LEU A 74 -4.31 -3.94 -0.44
C LEU A 74 -3.39 -4.94 -1.16
N ARG A 75 -3.52 -6.23 -0.89
CA ARG A 75 -2.77 -7.29 -1.58
C ARG A 75 -3.17 -7.42 -3.05
N HIS A 76 -4.43 -7.08 -3.39
CA HIS A 76 -5.01 -7.26 -4.70
C HIS A 76 -5.38 -5.92 -5.33
N VAL A 77 -4.39 -5.27 -5.94
CA VAL A 77 -4.57 -4.01 -6.65
C VAL A 77 -5.10 -4.29 -8.06
N GLU A 78 -6.26 -3.76 -8.38
CA GLU A 78 -6.88 -3.91 -9.72
C GLU A 78 -6.35 -2.88 -10.70
N LYS A 79 -6.19 -1.62 -10.26
CA LYS A 79 -5.73 -0.51 -11.09
C LYS A 79 -4.77 0.37 -10.32
N VAL A 80 -3.80 0.92 -11.03
CA VAL A 80 -2.89 1.94 -10.53
C VAL A 80 -2.98 3.16 -11.44
N PHE A 81 -3.12 4.33 -10.85
CA PHE A 81 -2.99 5.60 -11.54
C PHE A 81 -1.70 6.28 -11.05
N THR A 82 -0.85 6.66 -11.97
CA THR A 82 0.35 7.45 -11.70
C THR A 82 0.30 8.71 -12.54
N ARG A 83 0.18 9.87 -11.92
CA ARG A 83 -0.02 11.17 -12.57
C ARG A 83 -1.16 11.12 -13.59
N GLY A 84 -2.26 10.47 -13.24
CA GLY A 84 -3.42 10.30 -14.10
C GLY A 84 -3.29 9.20 -15.18
N LYS A 85 -2.12 8.56 -15.32
CA LYS A 85 -1.91 7.47 -16.27
C LYS A 85 -2.34 6.13 -15.66
N LEU A 86 -3.30 5.47 -16.32
CA LEU A 86 -3.82 4.18 -15.88
C LEU A 86 -2.86 3.03 -16.23
N ILE A 87 -2.59 2.19 -15.24
CA ILE A 87 -2.05 0.85 -15.37
C ILE A 87 -3.15 -0.12 -14.93
N ASP A 88 -3.79 -0.76 -15.90
CA ASP A 88 -4.90 -1.68 -15.66
C ASP A 88 -4.38 -3.09 -15.39
N HIS A 89 -4.91 -3.74 -14.35
CA HIS A 89 -4.50 -5.08 -13.90
C HIS A 89 -2.96 -5.24 -13.85
N PRO A 90 -2.26 -4.52 -12.97
CA PRO A 90 -0.80 -4.57 -12.87
C PRO A 90 -0.34 -6.00 -12.58
N LYS A 91 0.58 -6.49 -13.41
CA LYS A 91 1.15 -7.85 -13.25
C LYS A 91 2.44 -7.77 -12.44
N VAL A 92 2.48 -8.50 -11.34
CA VAL A 92 3.65 -8.60 -10.47
C VAL A 92 4.15 -10.04 -10.45
N LYS A 93 5.45 -10.24 -10.64
CA LYS A 93 6.07 -11.55 -10.49
C LYS A 93 6.25 -11.88 -9.01
N ILE A 94 5.40 -12.74 -8.51
CA ILE A 94 5.36 -13.14 -7.10
C ILE A 94 6.28 -14.35 -6.88
N ASN A 95 7.09 -14.31 -5.81
CA ASN A 95 7.80 -15.48 -5.31
C ASN A 95 6.89 -16.26 -4.36
N LYS A 96 6.33 -17.37 -4.86
CA LYS A 96 5.36 -18.19 -4.09
C LYS A 96 5.92 -18.77 -2.79
N ILE A 97 7.22 -19.08 -2.74
CA ILE A 97 7.84 -19.61 -1.52
C ILE A 97 7.84 -18.54 -0.43
N VAL A 98 8.29 -17.34 -0.77
CA VAL A 98 8.31 -16.18 0.14
C VAL A 98 6.89 -15.86 0.63
N GLU A 99 5.93 -15.79 -0.29
CA GLU A 99 4.52 -15.54 0.05
C GLU A 99 3.97 -16.57 1.03
N THR A 100 4.17 -17.86 0.76
CA THR A 100 3.68 -18.93 1.62
C THR A 100 4.27 -18.86 3.03
N GLU A 101 5.56 -18.54 3.15
CA GLU A 101 6.19 -18.39 4.46
C GLU A 101 5.68 -17.15 5.22
N LEU A 102 5.55 -16.01 4.54
CA LEU A 102 5.05 -14.78 5.15
C LEU A 102 3.57 -14.86 5.53
N ASP A 103 2.76 -15.60 4.78
CA ASP A 103 1.33 -15.78 5.06
C ASP A 103 1.06 -16.52 6.39
N LYS A 104 2.04 -17.22 6.93
CA LYS A 104 1.94 -17.84 8.26
C LYS A 104 1.80 -16.83 9.40
N TYR A 105 2.13 -15.58 9.16
CA TYR A 105 2.09 -14.49 10.14
C TYR A 105 0.88 -13.55 10.00
N LEU A 106 -0.01 -13.83 9.08
CA LEU A 106 -1.26 -13.06 8.87
C LEU A 106 -2.31 -13.32 9.94
#